data_04212cc5b9a038d59e6b332dd6d2407a
#
_entry.id   04212cc5b9a038d59e6b332dd6d2407a
#
_cell.length_a   1.000
_cell.length_b   1.000
_cell.length_c   1.000
_cell.angle_alpha   90.00
_cell.angle_beta   90.00
_cell.angle_gamma   90.00
#
_symmetry.space_group_name_H-M   'P 1'
#
loop_
_entity.id
_entity.type
_entity.pdbx_description
1 polymer ?
#
loop_
_entity_poly.entity_id
_entity_poly.type
_entity_poly.pdbx_seq_one_letter_code
_entity_poly.pdbx_strand_id
1 'polypeptide(L)'
;KRQSDAKLKDSITEVLLAANAFEAPASLVQRQIFYMIADTQKRMRSAGMDEKSAMELSFRMHDQFKTEAEKTVRAFLLFKKIAEKEAVAVSDEDMDNHIKELSEIHHVGIDSVKSIYEDEEKKESLKAEILQKKVFDFIEQRANIKVVEKIGMGEEAVA
;
A
#
# COMPACT_ATOMS: atom_id res chain seq x y z
N LYS A 1 -5.02 -6.38 16.36
CA LYS A 1 -4.58 -7.27 15.28
C LYS A 1 -4.27 -6.48 13.99
N ARG A 2 -5.24 -5.80 13.35
CA ARG A 2 -4.99 -5.02 12.10
C ARG A 2 -3.85 -4.00 12.19
N GLN A 3 -3.71 -3.29 13.32
CA GLN A 3 -2.64 -2.29 13.52
C GLN A 3 -1.26 -2.94 13.69
N SER A 4 -1.20 -4.13 14.28
CA SER A 4 0.03 -4.93 14.40
C SER A 4 0.49 -5.43 13.04
N ASP A 5 -0.46 -5.92 12.23
CA ASP A 5 -0.17 -6.45 10.89
C ASP A 5 0.32 -5.33 9.95
N ALA A 6 -0.26 -4.12 10.03
CA ALA A 6 0.21 -2.97 9.26
C ALA A 6 1.65 -2.57 9.63
N LYS A 7 1.96 -2.48 10.94
CA LYS A 7 3.32 -2.17 11.40
C LYS A 7 4.35 -3.23 10.99
N LEU A 8 3.96 -4.50 10.98
CA LEU A 8 4.83 -5.58 10.54
C LEU A 8 5.16 -5.42 9.05
N LYS A 9 4.15 -5.15 8.21
CA LYS A 9 4.34 -4.90 6.76
C LYS A 9 5.24 -3.71 6.51
N ASP A 10 5.04 -2.61 7.22
CA ASP A 10 5.90 -1.43 7.13
C ASP A 10 7.35 -1.76 7.50
N SER A 11 7.57 -2.49 8.60
CA SER A 11 8.90 -2.89 9.04
C SER A 11 9.58 -3.83 8.04
N ILE A 12 8.87 -4.81 7.48
CA ILE A 12 9.38 -5.69 6.42
C ILE A 12 9.80 -4.86 5.21
N THR A 13 8.94 -3.94 4.78
CA THR A 13 9.20 -3.06 3.64
C THR A 13 10.46 -2.21 3.86
N GLU A 14 10.62 -1.62 5.04
CA GLU A 14 11.78 -0.80 5.37
C GLU A 14 13.08 -1.59 5.37
N VAL A 15 13.08 -2.78 5.97
CA VAL A 15 14.24 -3.67 5.97
C VAL A 15 14.62 -4.10 4.55
N LEU A 16 13.64 -4.45 3.72
CA LEU A 16 13.88 -4.85 2.34
C LEU A 16 14.41 -3.70 1.50
N LEU A 17 13.87 -2.49 1.66
CA LEU A 17 14.34 -1.30 0.94
C LEU A 17 15.75 -0.86 1.38
N ALA A 18 16.08 -1.04 2.66
CA ALA A 18 17.43 -0.75 3.17
C ALA A 18 18.47 -1.74 2.65
N ALA A 19 18.08 -3.02 2.53
CA ALA A 19 18.96 -4.06 2.00
C ALA A 19 19.16 -4.02 0.47
N ASN A 20 18.29 -3.30 -0.25
CA ASN A 20 18.27 -3.25 -1.72
C ASN A 20 18.25 -1.79 -2.20
N ALA A 21 19.44 -1.19 -2.29
CA ALA A 21 19.57 0.17 -2.78
C ALA A 21 19.48 0.20 -4.32
N PHE A 22 18.48 0.92 -4.83
CA PHE A 22 18.32 1.23 -6.26
C PHE A 22 17.47 2.50 -6.41
N GLU A 23 17.59 3.14 -7.56
CA GLU A 23 16.80 4.33 -7.87
C GLU A 23 15.48 3.96 -8.51
N ALA A 24 14.39 4.61 -8.07
CA ALA A 24 13.10 4.47 -8.71
C ALA A 24 13.09 5.23 -10.05
N PRO A 25 12.50 4.65 -11.13
CA PRO A 25 12.35 5.37 -12.39
C PRO A 25 11.52 6.64 -12.19
N ALA A 26 12.07 7.78 -12.63
CA ALA A 26 11.46 9.09 -12.42
C ALA A 26 10.02 9.18 -12.96
N SER A 27 9.72 8.54 -14.08
CA SER A 27 8.37 8.50 -14.66
C SER A 27 7.35 7.80 -13.75
N LEU A 28 7.74 6.74 -13.06
CA LEU A 28 6.88 6.04 -12.11
C LEU A 28 6.67 6.88 -10.85
N VAL A 29 7.72 7.53 -10.36
CA VAL A 29 7.64 8.44 -9.21
C VAL A 29 6.68 9.60 -9.50
N GLN A 30 6.81 10.25 -10.67
CA GLN A 30 5.92 11.35 -11.06
C GLN A 30 4.45 10.90 -11.15
N ARG A 31 4.20 9.72 -11.72
CA ARG A 31 2.85 9.15 -11.77
C ARG A 31 2.31 8.88 -10.37
N GLN A 32 3.13 8.35 -9.46
CA GLN A 32 2.73 8.10 -8.09
C GLN A 32 2.42 9.39 -7.33
N ILE A 33 3.23 10.45 -7.50
CA ILE A 33 2.95 11.78 -6.94
C ILE A 33 1.59 12.28 -7.42
N PHE A 34 1.31 12.17 -8.72
CA PHE A 34 0.03 12.58 -9.28
C PHE A 34 -1.16 11.87 -8.61
N TYR A 35 -1.07 10.56 -8.44
CA TYR A 35 -2.12 9.78 -7.75
C TYR A 35 -2.29 10.19 -6.29
N MET A 36 -1.19 10.43 -5.56
CA MET A 36 -1.23 10.84 -4.16
C MET A 36 -1.87 12.23 -4.00
N ILE A 37 -1.55 13.17 -4.89
CA ILE A 37 -2.15 14.51 -4.92
C ILE A 37 -3.66 14.39 -5.20
N ALA A 38 -4.05 13.65 -6.23
CA ALA A 38 -5.45 13.50 -6.62
C ALA A 38 -6.29 12.85 -5.49
N ASP A 39 -5.77 11.80 -4.86
CA ASP A 39 -6.45 11.13 -3.74
C ASP A 39 -6.56 12.06 -2.52
N THR A 40 -5.51 12.81 -2.20
CA THR A 40 -5.52 13.78 -1.11
C THR A 40 -6.53 14.90 -1.35
N GLN A 41 -6.59 15.47 -2.56
CA GLN A 41 -7.60 16.45 -2.94
C GLN A 41 -9.02 15.90 -2.83
N LYS A 42 -9.24 14.66 -3.29
CA LYS A 42 -10.53 13.98 -3.16
C LYS A 42 -10.95 13.85 -1.70
N ARG A 43 -10.04 13.42 -0.81
CA ARG A 43 -10.32 13.31 0.64
C ARG A 43 -10.61 14.65 1.29
N MET A 44 -9.84 15.69 0.96
CA MET A 44 -10.06 17.05 1.46
C MET A 44 -11.43 17.60 1.06
N ARG A 45 -11.82 17.41 -0.22
CA ARG A 45 -13.16 17.82 -0.70
C ARG A 45 -14.27 17.03 -0.03
N SER A 46 -14.09 15.73 0.16
CA SER A 46 -15.07 14.90 0.90
C SER A 46 -15.21 15.31 2.37
N ALA A 47 -14.17 15.93 2.95
CA ALA A 47 -14.19 16.50 4.29
C ALA A 47 -14.75 17.95 4.34
N GLY A 48 -15.25 18.48 3.21
CA GLY A 48 -15.90 19.80 3.12
C GLY A 48 -14.97 20.94 2.73
N MET A 49 -13.71 20.66 2.34
CA MET A 49 -12.81 21.70 1.84
C MET A 49 -13.20 22.09 0.40
N ASP A 50 -13.17 23.37 0.09
CA ASP A 50 -13.39 23.85 -1.27
C ASP A 50 -12.22 23.44 -2.20
N GLU A 51 -12.51 23.41 -3.49
CA GLU A 51 -11.55 22.89 -4.49
C GLU A 51 -10.25 23.70 -4.56
N LYS A 52 -10.34 25.02 -4.44
CA LYS A 52 -9.16 25.89 -4.50
C LYS A 52 -8.24 25.66 -3.30
N SER A 53 -8.79 25.62 -2.11
CA SER A 53 -8.04 25.35 -0.87
C SER A 53 -7.41 23.93 -0.89
N ALA A 54 -8.15 22.94 -1.34
CA ALA A 54 -7.64 21.58 -1.49
C ALA A 54 -6.46 21.49 -2.48
N MET A 55 -6.55 22.23 -3.59
CA MET A 55 -5.50 22.30 -4.60
C MET A 55 -4.25 23.01 -4.04
N GLU A 56 -4.40 24.19 -3.43
CA GLU A 56 -3.28 24.94 -2.85
C GLU A 56 -2.55 24.13 -1.77
N LEU A 57 -3.29 23.47 -0.89
CA LEU A 57 -2.71 22.69 0.19
C LEU A 57 -1.97 21.45 -0.34
N SER A 58 -2.54 20.76 -1.32
CA SER A 58 -1.89 19.59 -1.92
C SER A 58 -0.58 19.95 -2.65
N PHE A 59 -0.51 21.12 -3.28
CA PHE A 59 0.74 21.62 -3.88
C PHE A 59 1.83 21.89 -2.83
N ARG A 60 1.48 22.41 -1.66
CA ARG A 60 2.45 22.62 -0.56
C ARG A 60 3.03 21.32 -0.03
N MET A 61 2.30 20.21 -0.17
CA MET A 61 2.74 18.88 0.26
C MET A 61 3.59 18.15 -0.79
N HIS A 62 3.86 18.77 -1.95
CA HIS A 62 4.54 18.12 -3.08
C HIS A 62 5.87 17.43 -2.68
N ASP A 63 6.72 18.08 -1.88
CA ASP A 63 8.00 17.51 -1.50
C ASP A 63 7.85 16.30 -0.55
N GLN A 64 6.83 16.31 0.31
CA GLN A 64 6.47 15.16 1.13
C GLN A 64 5.97 14.00 0.26
N PHE A 65 5.11 14.30 -0.73
CA PHE A 65 4.66 13.29 -1.69
C PHE A 65 5.79 12.70 -2.50
N LYS A 66 6.80 13.48 -2.88
CA LYS A 66 7.95 12.96 -3.63
C LYS A 66 8.69 11.87 -2.86
N THR A 67 9.04 12.12 -1.61
CA THR A 67 9.73 11.14 -0.75
C THR A 67 8.92 9.86 -0.57
N GLU A 68 7.62 10.00 -0.29
CA GLU A 68 6.74 8.86 -0.09
C GLU A 68 6.46 8.11 -1.41
N ALA A 69 6.35 8.81 -2.53
CA ALA A 69 6.19 8.22 -3.85
C ALA A 69 7.44 7.40 -4.25
N GLU A 70 8.64 7.91 -3.99
CA GLU A 70 9.89 7.16 -4.23
C GLU A 70 9.91 5.87 -3.42
N LYS A 71 9.57 5.93 -2.13
CA LYS A 71 9.48 4.76 -1.26
C LYS A 71 8.46 3.75 -1.78
N THR A 72 7.26 4.22 -2.13
CA THR A 72 6.18 3.38 -2.66
C THR A 72 6.55 2.70 -3.97
N VAL A 73 7.14 3.44 -4.93
CA VAL A 73 7.56 2.89 -6.22
C VAL A 73 8.69 1.88 -6.04
N ARG A 74 9.67 2.16 -5.19
CA ARG A 74 10.75 1.21 -4.88
C ARG A 74 10.20 -0.07 -4.26
N ALA A 75 9.30 0.05 -3.29
CA ALA A 75 8.67 -1.12 -2.67
C ALA A 75 7.91 -1.96 -3.71
N PHE A 76 7.09 -1.32 -4.56
CA PHE A 76 6.36 -1.99 -5.63
C PHE A 76 7.30 -2.76 -6.59
N LEU A 77 8.37 -2.14 -7.05
CA LEU A 77 9.33 -2.77 -7.97
C LEU A 77 10.06 -3.94 -7.29
N LEU A 78 10.39 -3.80 -6.01
CA LEU A 78 11.04 -4.84 -5.24
C LEU A 78 10.12 -6.04 -5.03
N PHE A 79 8.87 -5.82 -4.64
CA PHE A 79 7.87 -6.88 -4.50
C PHE A 79 7.60 -7.59 -5.82
N LYS A 80 7.49 -6.84 -6.92
CA LYS A 80 7.38 -7.44 -8.25
C LYS A 80 8.56 -8.34 -8.57
N LYS A 81 9.78 -7.89 -8.25
CA LYS A 81 10.99 -8.69 -8.49
C LYS A 81 11.07 -9.94 -7.61
N ILE A 82 10.63 -9.85 -6.36
CA ILE A 82 10.51 -11.02 -5.48
C ILE A 82 9.48 -12.00 -6.04
N ALA A 83 8.32 -11.51 -6.46
CA ALA A 83 7.29 -12.35 -7.07
C ALA A 83 7.80 -13.12 -8.31
N GLU A 84 8.51 -12.44 -9.20
CA GLU A 84 9.13 -13.05 -10.38
C GLU A 84 10.15 -14.14 -9.98
N LYS A 85 11.03 -13.83 -9.03
CA LYS A 85 12.11 -14.73 -8.60
C LYS A 85 11.58 -15.98 -7.91
N GLU A 86 10.55 -15.81 -7.08
CA GLU A 86 9.98 -16.88 -6.25
C GLU A 86 8.75 -17.53 -6.91
N ALA A 87 8.46 -17.20 -8.17
CA ALA A 87 7.32 -17.70 -8.94
C ALA A 87 5.96 -17.50 -8.22
N VAL A 88 5.82 -16.39 -7.47
CA VAL A 88 4.54 -16.00 -6.87
C VAL A 88 3.68 -15.33 -7.93
N ALA A 89 2.56 -15.96 -8.26
CA ALA A 89 1.61 -15.47 -9.26
C ALA A 89 0.21 -15.30 -8.68
N VAL A 90 -0.59 -14.46 -9.31
CA VAL A 90 -2.02 -14.29 -9.00
C VAL A 90 -2.81 -15.15 -9.96
N SER A 91 -3.62 -16.05 -9.42
CA SER A 91 -4.54 -16.90 -10.19
C SER A 91 -5.93 -16.24 -10.29
N ASP A 92 -6.77 -16.75 -11.18
CA ASP A 92 -8.18 -16.31 -11.25
C ASP A 92 -8.94 -16.62 -9.94
N GLU A 93 -8.60 -17.71 -9.28
CA GLU A 93 -9.15 -18.04 -7.96
C GLU A 93 -8.77 -17.00 -6.89
N ASP A 94 -7.53 -16.49 -6.89
CA ASP A 94 -7.12 -15.41 -6.00
C ASP A 94 -7.95 -14.14 -6.24
N MET A 95 -8.22 -13.82 -7.51
CA MET A 95 -9.07 -12.69 -7.90
C MET A 95 -10.50 -12.86 -7.39
N ASP A 96 -11.12 -14.00 -7.64
CA ASP A 96 -12.49 -14.29 -7.20
C ASP A 96 -12.63 -14.26 -5.68
N ASN A 97 -11.66 -14.83 -4.96
CA ASN A 97 -11.63 -14.81 -3.50
C ASN A 97 -11.51 -13.38 -2.95
N HIS A 98 -10.65 -12.56 -3.56
CA HIS A 98 -10.49 -11.18 -3.12
C HIS A 98 -11.73 -10.31 -3.41
N ILE A 99 -12.37 -10.50 -4.56
CA ILE A 99 -13.65 -9.86 -4.90
C ILE A 99 -14.74 -10.24 -3.89
N LYS A 100 -14.79 -11.51 -3.49
CA LYS A 100 -15.70 -11.98 -2.45
C LYS A 100 -15.41 -11.32 -1.10
N GLU A 101 -14.14 -11.26 -0.69
CA GLU A 101 -13.70 -10.56 0.54
C GLU A 101 -14.14 -9.09 0.53
N LEU A 102 -13.94 -8.38 -0.59
CA LEU A 102 -14.40 -6.99 -0.75
C LEU A 102 -15.92 -6.84 -0.66
N SER A 103 -16.67 -7.75 -1.27
CA SER A 103 -18.14 -7.80 -1.20
C SER A 103 -18.61 -7.93 0.26
N GLU A 104 -17.99 -8.80 1.04
CA GLU A 104 -18.31 -9.02 2.45
C GLU A 104 -17.93 -7.80 3.33
N ILE A 105 -16.75 -7.22 3.12
CA ILE A 105 -16.26 -6.03 3.88
C ILE A 105 -17.15 -4.81 3.65
N HIS A 106 -17.56 -4.58 2.41
CA HIS A 106 -18.34 -3.40 2.04
C HIS A 106 -19.85 -3.62 2.07
N HIS A 107 -20.31 -4.84 2.39
CA HIS A 107 -21.72 -5.22 2.41
C HIS A 107 -22.45 -4.92 1.08
N VAL A 108 -21.80 -5.17 -0.04
CA VAL A 108 -22.33 -4.98 -1.40
C VAL A 108 -22.36 -6.32 -2.16
N GLY A 109 -23.24 -6.43 -3.16
CA GLY A 109 -23.33 -7.65 -3.96
C GLY A 109 -22.03 -7.94 -4.74
N ILE A 110 -21.67 -9.22 -4.87
CA ILE A 110 -20.48 -9.67 -5.62
C ILE A 110 -20.48 -9.13 -7.05
N ASP A 111 -21.63 -9.13 -7.73
CA ASP A 111 -21.74 -8.65 -9.11
C ASP A 111 -21.43 -7.16 -9.22
N SER A 112 -21.81 -6.36 -8.20
CA SER A 112 -21.48 -4.95 -8.14
C SER A 112 -19.96 -4.72 -7.96
N VAL A 113 -19.29 -5.60 -7.21
CA VAL A 113 -17.81 -5.53 -7.09
C VAL A 113 -17.17 -5.99 -8.39
N LYS A 114 -17.62 -7.09 -9.00
CA LYS A 114 -17.11 -7.59 -10.28
C LYS A 114 -17.18 -6.54 -11.37
N SER A 115 -18.30 -5.83 -11.50
CA SER A 115 -18.47 -4.78 -12.52
C SER A 115 -17.47 -3.63 -12.40
N ILE A 116 -16.97 -3.34 -11.19
CA ILE A 116 -15.93 -2.33 -10.99
C ILE A 116 -14.61 -2.77 -11.64
N TYR A 117 -14.31 -4.07 -11.63
CA TYR A 117 -13.07 -4.65 -12.13
C TYR A 117 -13.18 -5.26 -13.54
N GLU A 118 -14.24 -4.96 -14.28
CA GLU A 118 -14.33 -5.20 -15.73
C GLU A 118 -13.40 -4.27 -16.52
N ASP A 119 -13.10 -3.11 -15.97
CA ASP A 119 -12.11 -2.18 -16.51
C ASP A 119 -10.69 -2.76 -16.32
N GLU A 120 -9.92 -2.80 -17.43
CA GLU A 120 -8.61 -3.46 -17.43
C GLU A 120 -7.61 -2.77 -16.50
N GLU A 121 -7.65 -1.44 -16.37
CA GLU A 121 -6.74 -0.70 -15.47
C GLU A 121 -7.03 -1.04 -14.00
N LYS A 122 -8.31 -1.12 -13.63
CA LYS A 122 -8.73 -1.50 -12.28
C LYS A 122 -8.42 -2.96 -11.99
N LYS A 123 -8.59 -3.84 -12.96
CA LYS A 123 -8.25 -5.25 -12.86
C LYS A 123 -6.75 -5.45 -12.62
N GLU A 124 -5.90 -4.76 -13.38
CA GLU A 124 -4.45 -4.81 -13.16
C GLU A 124 -4.04 -4.21 -11.81
N SER A 125 -4.72 -3.16 -11.35
CA SER A 125 -4.52 -2.60 -10.00
C SER A 125 -4.86 -3.61 -8.91
N LEU A 126 -5.98 -4.33 -9.05
CA LEU A 126 -6.38 -5.38 -8.12
C LEU A 126 -5.38 -6.54 -8.11
N LYS A 127 -4.93 -6.98 -9.28
CA LYS A 127 -3.88 -8.02 -9.37
C LYS A 127 -2.59 -7.60 -8.66
N ALA A 128 -2.18 -6.33 -8.80
CA ALA A 128 -1.00 -5.80 -8.13
C ALA A 128 -1.17 -5.82 -6.60
N GLU A 129 -2.35 -5.48 -6.08
CA GLU A 129 -2.68 -5.55 -4.66
C GLU A 129 -2.62 -6.99 -4.13
N ILE A 130 -3.26 -7.93 -4.84
CA ILE A 130 -3.24 -9.35 -4.47
C ILE A 130 -1.81 -9.90 -4.52
N LEU A 131 -1.03 -9.56 -5.55
CA LEU A 131 0.36 -9.98 -5.67
C LEU A 131 1.19 -9.49 -4.49
N GLN A 132 1.03 -8.24 -4.10
CA GLN A 132 1.71 -7.67 -2.95
C GLN A 132 1.36 -8.42 -1.65
N LYS A 133 0.08 -8.72 -1.42
CA LYS A 133 -0.38 -9.52 -0.28
C LYS A 133 0.29 -10.91 -0.27
N LYS A 134 0.28 -11.60 -1.40
CA LYS A 134 0.92 -12.93 -1.53
C LYS A 134 2.43 -12.90 -1.30
N VAL A 135 3.10 -11.85 -1.75
CA VAL A 135 4.55 -11.68 -1.49
C VAL A 135 4.81 -11.42 -0.01
N PHE A 136 3.98 -10.62 0.67
CA PHE A 136 4.09 -10.46 2.13
C PHE A 136 3.88 -11.78 2.87
N ASP A 137 2.84 -12.52 2.54
CA ASP A 137 2.54 -13.83 3.17
C ASP A 137 3.72 -14.81 2.94
N PHE A 138 4.32 -14.81 1.75
CA PHE A 138 5.50 -15.58 1.44
C PHE A 138 6.72 -15.18 2.28
N ILE A 139 6.96 -13.88 2.46
CA ILE A 139 8.05 -13.37 3.28
C ILE A 139 7.83 -13.71 4.76
N GLU A 140 6.61 -13.50 5.28
CA GLU A 140 6.26 -13.81 6.67
C GLU A 140 6.50 -15.28 7.02
N GLN A 141 6.16 -16.19 6.12
CA GLN A 141 6.37 -17.63 6.32
C GLN A 141 7.85 -18.04 6.40
N ARG A 142 8.75 -17.25 5.79
CA ARG A 142 10.19 -17.52 5.74
C ARG A 142 11.02 -16.61 6.63
N ALA A 143 10.46 -15.51 7.09
CA ALA A 143 11.15 -14.57 7.96
C ALA A 143 11.18 -15.05 9.42
N ASN A 144 12.31 -14.83 10.08
CA ASN A 144 12.41 -15.05 11.52
C ASN A 144 11.91 -13.79 12.26
N ILE A 145 10.59 -13.70 12.44
CA ILE A 145 9.95 -12.53 13.03
C ILE A 145 10.03 -12.62 14.56
N LYS A 146 10.73 -11.67 15.17
CA LYS A 146 10.74 -11.51 16.63
C LYS A 146 9.78 -10.40 17.02
N VAL A 147 8.75 -10.74 17.79
CA VAL A 147 7.86 -9.75 18.38
C VAL A 147 8.57 -9.14 19.59
N VAL A 148 8.90 -7.86 19.51
CA VAL A 148 9.45 -7.11 20.64
C VAL A 148 8.32 -6.31 21.25
N GLU A 149 7.89 -6.68 22.47
CA GLU A 149 7.00 -5.85 23.26
C GLU A 149 7.77 -4.57 23.67
N LYS A 150 7.26 -3.40 23.28
CA LYS A 150 7.72 -2.14 23.87
C LYS A 150 7.35 -2.17 25.35
N ILE A 151 8.32 -2.46 26.20
CA ILE A 151 8.19 -2.19 27.64
C ILE A 151 7.96 -0.69 27.76
N GLY A 152 6.75 -0.31 28.16
CA GLY A 152 6.43 1.08 28.45
C GLY A 152 7.42 1.59 29.48
N MET A 153 8.23 2.57 29.13
CA MET A 153 8.97 3.34 30.11
C MET A 153 7.92 4.07 30.92
N GLY A 154 7.66 3.55 32.13
CA GLY A 154 6.81 4.23 33.09
C GLY A 154 7.36 5.62 33.35
N GLU A 155 6.47 6.59 33.35
CA GLU A 155 6.69 7.89 34.00
C GLU A 155 7.08 7.62 35.46
N GLU A 156 8.38 7.68 35.75
CA GLU A 156 8.80 7.91 37.12
C GLU A 156 8.40 9.35 37.47
N ALA A 157 7.34 9.44 38.24
CA ALA A 157 6.97 10.68 38.93
C ALA A 157 8.14 11.11 39.79
N VAL A 158 8.67 12.30 39.49
CA VAL A 158 9.58 13.03 40.37
C VAL A 158 8.73 13.56 41.50
N ALA A 159 8.98 13.04 42.69
CA ALA A 159 8.54 13.62 43.93
C ALA A 159 9.41 14.83 44.31
#